data_cf7421b46a1870ddbc8f9a9e0dcc05c5
#
_entry.id   cf7421b46a1870ddbc8f9a9e0dcc05c5
#
_cell.length_a   1.000
_cell.length_b   1.000
_cell.length_c   1.000
_cell.angle_alpha   90.00
_cell.angle_beta   90.00
_cell.angle_gamma   90.00
#
_symmetry.space_group_name_H-M   'P 1'
#
loop_
_entity.id
_entity.type
_entity.pdbx_description
1 polymer ?
#
loop_
_entity_poly.entity_id
_entity_poly.type
_entity_poly.pdbx_seq_one_letter_code
_entity_poly.pdbx_strand_id
1 'polypeptide(L)'
;MTAQTLAYGRNAGLMAALGIHLGCYVHIVAATVGLASLLEHAPMVYTSLQFIGAAYLVWLGLAILFDWRKSSDQSDRPALKSFRDSVVVEILNPKTAIFFLTFLPQFVQPAAEIPIWMQFLVLGLIVNLIFSLADVAAVAIASITFGRFSSSRTGWLVPKTCGTILVGLGAALVSHHF
;
A
#
# COMPACT_ATOMS: atom_id res chain seq x y z
N MET A 1 -7.89 2.43 -10.04
CA MET A 1 -8.25 3.86 -10.14
C MET A 1 -8.11 4.41 -11.54
N THR A 2 -6.93 4.39 -12.15
CA THR A 2 -6.73 4.85 -13.53
C THR A 2 -7.72 4.22 -14.52
N ALA A 3 -7.93 2.91 -14.47
CA ALA A 3 -8.91 2.21 -15.33
C ALA A 3 -10.34 2.74 -15.16
N GLN A 4 -10.75 3.11 -13.95
CA GLN A 4 -12.07 3.69 -13.69
C GLN A 4 -12.18 5.13 -14.16
N THR A 5 -11.13 5.92 -13.98
CA THR A 5 -11.06 7.26 -14.54
C THR A 5 -11.19 7.22 -16.06
N LEU A 6 -10.55 6.24 -16.68
CA LEU A 6 -10.59 6.03 -18.13
C LEU A 6 -11.95 5.56 -18.64
N ALA A 7 -12.61 4.67 -17.88
CA ALA A 7 -13.89 4.08 -18.30
C ALA A 7 -15.12 4.97 -17.97
N TYR A 8 -15.09 5.68 -16.85
CA TYR A 8 -16.27 6.37 -16.28
C TYR A 8 -16.01 7.84 -15.93
N GLY A 9 -14.84 8.38 -16.29
CA GLY A 9 -14.46 9.76 -16.06
C GLY A 9 -13.87 10.05 -14.68
N ARG A 10 -13.39 11.29 -14.50
CA ARG A 10 -12.65 11.75 -13.33
C ARG A 10 -13.40 11.54 -12.00
N ASN A 11 -14.69 11.82 -11.98
CA ASN A 11 -15.49 11.70 -10.75
C ASN A 11 -15.58 10.25 -10.26
N ALA A 12 -15.70 9.29 -11.17
CA ALA A 12 -15.70 7.86 -10.81
C ALA A 12 -14.34 7.41 -10.26
N GLY A 13 -13.26 7.90 -10.84
CA GLY A 13 -11.91 7.66 -10.33
C GLY A 13 -11.69 8.22 -8.92
N LEU A 14 -12.15 9.44 -8.65
CA LEU A 14 -12.07 10.07 -7.33
C LEU A 14 -12.92 9.35 -6.29
N MET A 15 -14.16 8.95 -6.64
CA MET A 15 -15.03 8.19 -5.74
C MET A 15 -14.44 6.83 -5.40
N ALA A 16 -13.83 6.16 -6.36
CA ALA A 16 -13.12 4.92 -6.13
C ALA A 16 -11.90 5.11 -5.21
N ALA A 17 -11.14 6.20 -5.42
CA ALA A 17 -10.01 6.57 -4.57
C ALA A 17 -10.46 6.78 -3.12
N LEU A 18 -11.49 7.59 -2.90
CA LEU A 18 -12.05 7.84 -1.58
C LEU A 18 -12.53 6.54 -0.91
N GLY A 19 -13.19 5.66 -1.66
CA GLY A 19 -13.65 4.37 -1.15
C GLY A 19 -12.49 3.48 -0.68
N ILE A 20 -11.42 3.38 -1.45
CA ILE A 20 -10.22 2.61 -1.09
C ILE A 20 -9.58 3.18 0.17
N HIS A 21 -9.37 4.49 0.24
CA HIS A 21 -8.76 5.10 1.43
C HIS A 21 -9.62 4.96 2.68
N LEU A 22 -10.93 4.99 2.53
CA LEU A 22 -11.84 4.69 3.65
C LEU A 22 -11.72 3.22 4.09
N GLY A 23 -11.62 2.28 3.15
CA GLY A 23 -11.35 0.86 3.44
C GLY A 23 -10.01 0.63 4.15
N CYS A 24 -8.96 1.41 3.80
CA CYS A 24 -7.65 1.34 4.45
C CYS A 24 -7.70 1.63 5.96
N TYR A 25 -8.62 2.48 6.44
CA TYR A 25 -8.73 2.73 7.88
C TYR A 25 -9.06 1.47 8.69
N VAL A 26 -9.79 0.52 8.12
CA VAL A 26 -10.06 -0.77 8.77
C VAL A 26 -8.74 -1.52 8.98
N HIS A 27 -7.86 -1.55 7.99
CA HIS A 27 -6.54 -2.15 8.10
C HIS A 27 -5.64 -1.42 9.10
N ILE A 28 -5.69 -0.08 9.13
CA ILE A 28 -4.94 0.73 10.10
C ILE A 28 -5.38 0.40 11.52
N VAL A 29 -6.69 0.37 11.80
CA VAL A 29 -7.22 0.03 13.12
C VAL A 29 -6.84 -1.41 13.50
N ALA A 30 -7.02 -2.37 12.59
CA ALA A 30 -6.66 -3.76 12.82
C ALA A 30 -5.15 -3.93 13.10
N ALA A 31 -4.30 -3.24 12.35
CA ALA A 31 -2.86 -3.24 12.58
C ALA A 31 -2.50 -2.57 13.92
N THR A 32 -3.10 -1.42 14.25
CA THR A 32 -2.87 -0.70 15.49
C THR A 32 -3.18 -1.58 16.71
N VAL A 33 -4.35 -2.19 16.74
CA VAL A 33 -4.77 -3.04 17.89
C VAL A 33 -4.03 -4.36 17.87
N GLY A 34 -3.95 -5.03 16.70
CA GLY A 34 -3.37 -6.35 16.56
C GLY A 34 -1.86 -6.38 16.79
N LEU A 35 -1.11 -5.48 16.12
CA LEU A 35 0.35 -5.47 16.21
C LEU A 35 0.85 -4.91 17.55
N ALA A 36 0.18 -3.91 18.12
CA ALA A 36 0.51 -3.43 19.44
C ALA A 36 0.34 -4.53 20.50
N SER A 37 -0.79 -5.22 20.47
CA SER A 37 -1.04 -6.36 21.36
C SER A 37 -0.04 -7.50 21.13
N LEU A 38 0.31 -7.79 19.88
CA LEU A 38 1.27 -8.83 19.54
C LEU A 38 2.67 -8.51 20.08
N LEU A 39 3.10 -7.26 19.97
CA LEU A 39 4.41 -6.81 20.49
C LEU A 39 4.46 -6.90 22.02
N GLU A 40 3.37 -6.56 22.71
CA GLU A 40 3.30 -6.57 24.16
C GLU A 40 3.21 -7.99 24.75
N HIS A 41 2.46 -8.90 24.11
CA HIS A 41 2.15 -10.22 24.66
C HIS A 41 2.90 -11.38 24.01
N ALA A 42 3.40 -11.21 22.77
CA ALA A 42 4.08 -12.25 22.01
C ALA A 42 5.23 -11.69 21.18
N PRO A 43 6.30 -11.12 21.79
CA PRO A 43 7.38 -10.45 21.07
C PRO A 43 8.12 -11.36 20.08
N MET A 44 8.23 -12.66 20.35
CA MET A 44 8.82 -13.62 19.39
C MET A 44 8.00 -13.74 18.10
N VAL A 45 6.67 -13.76 18.21
CA VAL A 45 5.78 -13.81 17.04
C VAL A 45 5.87 -12.51 16.26
N TYR A 46 5.92 -11.38 16.96
CA TYR A 46 6.11 -10.07 16.35
C TYR A 46 7.43 -10.00 15.56
N THR A 47 8.55 -10.41 16.15
CA THR A 47 9.86 -10.45 15.48
C THR A 47 9.84 -11.37 14.26
N SER A 48 9.23 -12.55 14.37
CA SER A 48 9.05 -13.47 13.23
C SER A 48 8.26 -12.80 12.09
N LEU A 49 7.21 -12.04 12.43
CA LEU A 49 6.39 -11.31 11.47
C LEU A 49 7.22 -10.21 10.75
N GLN A 50 8.12 -9.52 11.48
CA GLN A 50 9.02 -8.53 10.89
C GLN A 50 9.95 -9.17 9.84
N PHE A 51 10.57 -10.33 10.14
CA PHE A 51 11.44 -11.01 9.17
C PHE A 51 10.68 -11.53 7.95
N ILE A 52 9.51 -12.14 8.15
CA ILE A 52 8.63 -12.57 7.06
C ILE A 52 8.20 -11.35 6.21
N GLY A 53 7.91 -10.24 6.87
CA GLY A 53 7.54 -9.00 6.21
C GLY A 53 8.68 -8.41 5.38
N ALA A 54 9.89 -8.37 5.92
CA ALA A 54 11.07 -7.91 5.19
C ALA A 54 11.32 -8.77 3.95
N ALA A 55 11.26 -10.10 4.08
CA ALA A 55 11.39 -11.02 2.95
C ALA A 55 10.29 -10.80 1.90
N TYR A 56 9.04 -10.58 2.33
CA TYR A 56 7.93 -10.27 1.44
C TYR A 56 8.12 -8.95 0.68
N LEU A 57 8.63 -7.88 1.34
CA LEU A 57 8.89 -6.60 0.70
C LEU A 57 10.01 -6.70 -0.33
N VAL A 58 11.09 -7.43 -0.02
CA VAL A 58 12.16 -7.71 -0.98
C VAL A 58 11.60 -8.47 -2.18
N TRP A 59 10.85 -9.54 -1.95
CA TRP A 59 10.21 -10.31 -3.02
C TRP A 59 9.27 -9.46 -3.87
N LEU A 60 8.43 -8.63 -3.25
CA LEU A 60 7.52 -7.74 -3.95
C LEU A 60 8.27 -6.71 -4.79
N GLY A 61 9.33 -6.11 -4.23
CA GLY A 61 10.19 -5.16 -4.92
C GLY A 61 10.89 -5.78 -6.13
N LEU A 62 11.44 -6.98 -5.99
CA LEU A 62 12.05 -7.74 -7.09
C LEU A 62 11.01 -8.12 -8.15
N ALA A 63 9.82 -8.57 -7.75
CA ALA A 63 8.74 -8.89 -8.67
C ALA A 63 8.31 -7.69 -9.52
N ILE A 64 8.33 -6.47 -8.94
CA ILE A 64 8.06 -5.22 -9.65
C ILE A 64 9.24 -4.84 -10.58
N LEU A 65 10.49 -4.99 -10.12
CA LEU A 65 11.68 -4.64 -10.90
C LEU A 65 11.87 -5.52 -12.13
N PHE A 66 11.63 -6.82 -11.97
CA PHE A 66 11.80 -7.80 -13.05
C PHE A 66 10.55 -8.01 -13.90
N ASP A 67 9.50 -7.19 -13.70
CA ASP A 67 8.23 -7.29 -14.43
C ASP A 67 7.60 -8.71 -14.39
N TRP A 68 7.92 -9.46 -13.32
CA TRP A 68 7.50 -10.85 -13.14
C TRP A 68 5.99 -10.97 -12.89
N ARG A 69 5.38 -9.86 -12.51
CA ARG A 69 3.94 -9.67 -12.52
C ARG A 69 3.56 -8.87 -13.76
N LYS A 70 3.52 -9.51 -14.90
CA LYS A 70 2.69 -9.02 -15.99
C LYS A 70 1.31 -8.69 -15.40
N SER A 71 0.86 -7.49 -15.62
CA SER A 71 -0.42 -6.84 -15.31
C SER A 71 -1.71 -7.68 -15.24
N SER A 72 -1.64 -8.96 -14.87
CA SER A 72 -2.80 -9.85 -14.82
C SER A 72 -3.75 -9.58 -13.65
N ASP A 73 -3.30 -8.85 -12.64
CA ASP A 73 -4.12 -8.64 -11.43
C ASP A 73 -4.99 -7.36 -11.48
N GLN A 74 -4.78 -6.51 -12.50
CA GLN A 74 -5.58 -5.28 -12.66
C GLN A 74 -6.63 -5.37 -13.79
N SER A 75 -6.48 -6.29 -14.73
CA SER A 75 -7.38 -6.38 -15.89
C SER A 75 -8.66 -7.19 -15.63
N ASP A 76 -8.67 -8.07 -14.63
CA ASP A 76 -9.82 -8.95 -14.34
C ASP A 76 -10.72 -8.45 -13.20
N ARG A 77 -10.41 -7.32 -12.56
CA ARG A 77 -11.33 -6.77 -11.57
C ARG A 77 -12.47 -6.07 -12.29
N PRO A 78 -13.72 -6.46 -12.02
CA PRO A 78 -14.86 -5.75 -12.58
C PRO A 78 -14.75 -4.27 -12.20
N ALA A 79 -15.01 -3.39 -13.16
CA ALA A 79 -14.95 -1.96 -12.93
C ALA A 79 -15.87 -1.62 -11.76
N LEU A 80 -15.27 -1.14 -10.66
CA LEU A 80 -16.01 -0.80 -9.46
C LEU A 80 -16.96 0.35 -9.80
N LYS A 81 -18.26 0.07 -9.80
CA LYS A 81 -19.28 1.04 -10.25
C LYS A 81 -19.66 2.03 -9.16
N SER A 82 -19.34 1.74 -7.91
CA SER A 82 -19.73 2.57 -6.79
C SER A 82 -18.62 2.74 -5.75
N PHE A 83 -18.72 3.80 -4.97
CA PHE A 83 -17.91 4.06 -3.80
C PHE A 83 -17.94 2.88 -2.80
N ARG A 84 -19.13 2.31 -2.56
CA ARG A 84 -19.30 1.16 -1.66
C ARG A 84 -18.51 -0.06 -2.10
N ASP A 85 -18.52 -0.37 -3.40
CA ASP A 85 -17.78 -1.51 -3.94
C ASP A 85 -16.27 -1.32 -3.70
N SER A 86 -15.77 -0.08 -3.85
CA SER A 86 -14.37 0.25 -3.58
C SER A 86 -14.00 0.05 -2.12
N VAL A 87 -14.85 0.46 -1.19
CA VAL A 87 -14.65 0.24 0.26
C VAL A 87 -14.62 -1.24 0.58
N VAL A 88 -15.59 -2.02 0.11
CA VAL A 88 -15.69 -3.46 0.40
C VAL A 88 -14.49 -4.21 -0.18
N VAL A 89 -14.13 -3.92 -1.43
CA VAL A 89 -12.97 -4.55 -2.08
C VAL A 89 -11.68 -4.24 -1.32
N GLU A 90 -11.52 -3.01 -0.81
CA GLU A 90 -10.32 -2.66 -0.05
C GLU A 90 -10.29 -3.33 1.32
N ILE A 91 -11.40 -3.38 2.05
CA ILE A 91 -11.48 -4.09 3.34
C ILE A 91 -11.12 -5.58 3.16
N LEU A 92 -11.56 -6.20 2.07
CA LEU A 92 -11.26 -7.60 1.76
C LEU A 92 -9.94 -7.81 1.01
N ASN A 93 -9.14 -6.76 0.83
CA ASN A 93 -7.90 -6.84 0.08
C ASN A 93 -6.76 -7.45 0.92
N PRO A 94 -6.39 -8.71 0.69
CA PRO A 94 -5.33 -9.35 1.46
C PRO A 94 -3.96 -8.69 1.22
N LYS A 95 -3.75 -8.07 0.07
CA LYS A 95 -2.50 -7.39 -0.26
C LYS A 95 -2.28 -6.19 0.67
N THR A 96 -3.31 -5.39 0.89
CA THR A 96 -3.26 -4.23 1.80
C THR A 96 -3.09 -4.70 3.24
N ALA A 97 -3.82 -5.74 3.67
CA ALA A 97 -3.66 -6.31 5.00
C ALA A 97 -2.21 -6.78 5.24
N ILE A 98 -1.65 -7.58 4.33
CA ILE A 98 -0.26 -8.05 4.43
C ILE A 98 0.71 -6.87 4.42
N PHE A 99 0.50 -5.86 3.58
CA PHE A 99 1.34 -4.67 3.54
C PHE A 99 1.37 -3.97 4.91
N PHE A 100 0.23 -3.68 5.52
CA PHE A 100 0.19 -3.03 6.83
C PHE A 100 0.83 -3.90 7.92
N LEU A 101 0.56 -5.20 7.92
CA LEU A 101 1.13 -6.16 8.88
C LEU A 101 2.66 -6.26 8.77
N THR A 102 3.22 -6.11 7.58
CA THR A 102 4.65 -6.32 7.34
C THR A 102 5.45 -5.02 7.30
N PHE A 103 4.83 -3.92 6.87
CA PHE A 103 5.50 -2.65 6.69
C PHE A 103 5.55 -1.82 7.98
N LEU A 104 4.43 -1.69 8.71
CA LEU A 104 4.37 -0.84 9.89
C LEU A 104 5.32 -1.26 11.02
N PRO A 105 5.44 -2.55 11.37
CA PRO A 105 6.33 -3.00 12.45
C PRO A 105 7.78 -2.55 12.33
N GLN A 106 8.20 -2.22 11.12
CA GLN A 106 9.57 -1.89 10.80
C GLN A 106 9.98 -0.49 11.26
N PHE A 107 9.01 0.37 11.52
CA PHE A 107 9.22 1.76 11.92
C PHE A 107 8.84 2.02 13.38
N VAL A 108 8.37 1.01 14.10
CA VAL A 108 7.97 1.12 15.50
C VAL A 108 9.18 0.92 16.40
N GLN A 109 9.38 1.83 17.35
CA GLN A 109 10.46 1.81 18.32
C GLN A 109 9.87 1.59 19.72
N PRO A 110 10.01 0.37 20.31
CA PRO A 110 9.46 0.07 21.64
C PRO A 110 10.02 0.95 22.76
N ALA A 111 11.25 1.46 22.59
CA ALA A 111 11.92 2.33 23.56
C ALA A 111 11.54 3.81 23.45
N ALA A 112 10.69 4.21 22.50
CA ALA A 112 10.26 5.58 22.35
C ALA A 112 9.25 5.96 23.46
N GLU A 113 9.18 7.24 23.81
CA GLU A 113 8.22 7.78 24.81
C GLU A 113 6.76 7.67 24.36
N ILE A 114 6.54 7.53 23.04
CA ILE A 114 5.19 7.43 22.43
C ILE A 114 4.68 6.00 22.56
N PRO A 115 3.46 5.78 23.07
CA PRO A 115 2.85 4.47 23.17
C PRO A 115 2.86 3.71 21.83
N ILE A 116 3.11 2.42 21.88
CA ILE A 116 3.25 1.55 20.69
C ILE A 116 2.03 1.63 19.78
N TRP A 117 0.81 1.56 20.34
CA TRP A 117 -0.42 1.68 19.55
C TRP A 117 -0.52 3.02 18.82
N MET A 118 -0.04 4.12 19.44
CA MET A 118 -0.06 5.44 18.82
C MET A 118 0.96 5.53 17.68
N GLN A 119 2.12 4.88 17.81
CA GLN A 119 3.08 4.79 16.71
C GLN A 119 2.47 4.08 15.50
N PHE A 120 1.79 2.94 15.69
CA PHE A 120 1.10 2.23 14.62
C PHE A 120 0.01 3.08 13.97
N LEU A 121 -0.80 3.76 14.79
CA LEU A 121 -1.88 4.62 14.29
C LEU A 121 -1.32 5.76 13.43
N VAL A 122 -0.34 6.51 13.95
CA VAL A 122 0.26 7.65 13.24
C VAL A 122 0.94 7.20 11.95
N LEU A 123 1.74 6.12 12.00
CA LEU A 123 2.39 5.56 10.80
C LEU A 123 1.35 5.12 9.77
N GLY A 124 0.29 4.43 10.18
CA GLY A 124 -0.78 4.01 9.28
C GLY A 124 -1.48 5.20 8.62
N LEU A 125 -1.77 6.26 9.37
CA LEU A 125 -2.37 7.48 8.85
C LEU A 125 -1.44 8.18 7.84
N ILE A 126 -0.14 8.30 8.15
CA ILE A 126 0.86 8.90 7.25
C ILE A 126 0.93 8.11 5.93
N VAL A 127 1.02 6.78 6.01
CA VAL A 127 1.08 5.91 4.83
C VAL A 127 -0.19 6.07 3.99
N ASN A 128 -1.37 6.05 4.62
CA ASN A 128 -2.63 6.22 3.90
C ASN A 128 -2.73 7.60 3.24
N LEU A 129 -2.24 8.66 3.90
CA LEU A 129 -2.19 10.01 3.34
C LEU A 129 -1.27 10.08 2.11
N ILE A 130 -0.07 9.49 2.18
CA ILE A 130 0.86 9.43 1.05
C ILE A 130 0.23 8.69 -0.12
N PHE A 131 -0.41 7.55 0.11
CA PHE A 131 -1.10 6.81 -0.94
C PHE A 131 -2.29 7.59 -1.51
N SER A 132 -3.04 8.30 -0.66
CA SER A 132 -4.14 9.16 -1.10
C SER A 132 -3.66 10.26 -2.05
N LEU A 133 -2.56 10.93 -1.70
CA LEU A 133 -1.96 11.95 -2.56
C LEU A 133 -1.47 11.38 -3.89
N ALA A 134 -0.84 10.20 -3.86
CA ALA A 134 -0.38 9.52 -5.05
C ALA A 134 -1.56 9.12 -5.97
N ASP A 135 -2.65 8.63 -5.40
CA ASP A 135 -3.85 8.23 -6.16
C ASP A 135 -4.58 9.44 -6.77
N VAL A 136 -4.70 10.53 -6.03
CA VAL A 136 -5.27 11.79 -6.56
C VAL A 136 -4.40 12.32 -7.71
N ALA A 137 -3.08 12.30 -7.56
CA ALA A 137 -2.15 12.66 -8.63
C ALA A 137 -2.31 11.75 -9.86
N ALA A 138 -2.43 10.44 -9.66
CA ALA A 138 -2.64 9.48 -10.73
C ALA A 138 -3.96 9.70 -11.48
N VAL A 139 -5.05 9.99 -10.75
CA VAL A 139 -6.36 10.33 -11.35
C VAL A 139 -6.27 11.65 -12.13
N ALA A 140 -5.58 12.67 -11.59
CA ALA A 140 -5.38 13.94 -12.27
C ALA A 140 -4.59 13.76 -13.57
N ILE A 141 -3.48 13.05 -13.54
CA ILE A 141 -2.65 12.76 -14.71
C ILE A 141 -3.47 11.97 -15.75
N ALA A 142 -4.18 10.92 -15.32
CA ALA A 142 -5.02 10.12 -16.22
C ALA A 142 -6.10 10.98 -16.90
N SER A 143 -6.72 11.90 -16.17
CA SER A 143 -7.77 12.79 -16.70
C SER A 143 -7.25 13.80 -17.73
N ILE A 144 -6.01 14.26 -17.59
CA ILE A 144 -5.36 15.22 -18.52
C ILE A 144 -4.86 14.50 -19.78
N THR A 145 -4.36 13.27 -19.60
CA THR A 145 -3.74 12.50 -20.69
C THR A 145 -4.79 11.93 -21.66
N PHE A 146 -6.02 11.74 -21.22
CA PHE A 146 -7.10 11.21 -22.05
C PHE A 146 -7.51 12.16 -23.22
N GLY A 147 -7.12 13.44 -23.15
CA GLY A 147 -7.36 14.41 -24.21
C GLY A 147 -6.20 14.56 -25.22
N ARG A 148 -5.02 14.03 -24.97
CA ARG A 148 -3.83 14.44 -25.74
C ARG A 148 -2.78 13.41 -26.13
N PHE A 149 -2.53 12.29 -25.42
CA PHE A 149 -1.42 11.41 -25.80
C PHE A 149 -1.57 9.96 -25.33
N SER A 150 -1.63 9.07 -26.29
CA SER A 150 -1.22 7.67 -26.16
C SER A 150 0.32 7.62 -26.29
N SER A 151 1.06 8.04 -25.28
CA SER A 151 2.53 7.93 -25.28
C SER A 151 3.04 7.32 -23.98
N SER A 152 3.53 6.11 -24.13
CA SER A 152 3.85 5.08 -23.13
C SER A 152 5.21 5.25 -22.41
N ARG A 153 5.84 6.41 -22.33
CA ARG A 153 7.19 6.51 -21.72
C ARG A 153 7.23 6.68 -20.21
N THR A 154 6.21 7.26 -19.58
CA THR A 154 6.20 7.51 -18.13
C THR A 154 5.76 6.27 -17.33
N GLY A 155 5.04 5.34 -17.94
CA GLY A 155 4.57 4.11 -17.31
C GLY A 155 5.67 3.14 -16.87
N TRP A 156 6.90 3.30 -17.37
CA TRP A 156 8.03 2.41 -17.09
C TRP A 156 8.89 2.87 -15.88
N LEU A 157 8.95 4.17 -15.61
CA LEU A 157 9.80 4.72 -14.53
C LEU A 157 9.18 4.54 -13.14
N VAL A 158 7.88 4.74 -12.98
CA VAL A 158 7.19 4.67 -11.68
C VAL A 158 7.27 3.28 -11.04
N PRO A 159 7.01 2.16 -11.73
CA PRO A 159 7.18 0.83 -11.14
C PRO A 159 8.62 0.55 -10.70
N LYS A 160 9.61 0.97 -11.48
CA LYS A 160 11.02 0.74 -11.16
C LYS A 160 11.49 1.49 -9.93
N THR A 161 11.12 2.75 -9.78
CA THR A 161 11.44 3.52 -8.56
C THR A 161 10.78 2.92 -7.32
N CYS A 162 9.52 2.54 -7.39
CA CYS A 162 8.82 1.84 -6.30
C CYS A 162 9.49 0.51 -5.94
N GLY A 163 9.84 -0.30 -6.94
CA GLY A 163 10.52 -1.58 -6.73
C GLY A 163 11.88 -1.41 -6.04
N THR A 164 12.69 -0.44 -6.48
CA THR A 164 14.00 -0.15 -5.88
C THR A 164 13.88 0.30 -4.42
N ILE A 165 12.90 1.16 -4.11
CA ILE A 165 12.65 1.62 -2.73
C ILE A 165 12.24 0.45 -1.84
N LEU A 166 11.37 -0.44 -2.30
CA LEU A 166 10.93 -1.62 -1.53
C LEU A 166 12.07 -2.59 -1.26
N VAL A 167 12.92 -2.85 -2.25
CA VAL A 167 14.12 -3.69 -2.07
C VAL A 167 15.10 -3.03 -1.09
N GLY A 168 15.35 -1.74 -1.23
CA GLY A 168 16.23 -0.97 -0.34
C GLY A 168 15.73 -0.98 1.11
N LEU A 169 14.44 -0.79 1.33
CA LEU A 169 13.81 -0.87 2.65
C LEU A 169 13.94 -2.28 3.25
N GLY A 170 13.61 -3.33 2.49
CA GLY A 170 13.74 -4.70 2.96
C GLY A 170 15.18 -5.08 3.30
N ALA A 171 16.17 -4.65 2.51
CA ALA A 171 17.58 -4.88 2.77
C ALA A 171 18.09 -4.10 4.00
N ALA A 172 17.70 -2.83 4.14
CA ALA A 172 18.06 -2.00 5.29
C ALA A 172 17.56 -2.61 6.61
N LEU A 173 16.40 -3.25 6.59
CA LEU A 173 15.81 -3.89 7.75
C LEU A 173 16.56 -5.14 8.20
N VAL A 174 16.97 -5.96 7.25
CA VAL A 174 17.81 -7.13 7.55
C VAL A 174 19.15 -6.67 8.16
N SER A 175 19.74 -5.57 7.67
CA SER A 175 21.03 -5.06 8.18
C SER A 175 20.92 -4.39 9.56
N HIS A 176 19.73 -3.94 9.98
CA HIS A 176 19.54 -3.29 11.29
C HIS A 176 19.35 -4.28 12.44
N HIS A 177 19.06 -5.55 12.12
CA HIS A 177 18.89 -6.64 13.10
C HIS A 177 20.14 -7.53 13.26
N PHE A 178 21.21 -7.25 12.52
CA PHE A 178 22.55 -7.82 12.69
C PHE A 178 23.56 -6.75 13.14
#